data_8f08920fa7919b633c6f003d0eb58b1c
#
_entry.id   8f08920fa7919b633c6f003d0eb58b1c
#
_cell.length_a   1.000
_cell.length_b   1.000
_cell.length_c   1.000
_cell.angle_alpha   90.00
_cell.angle_beta   90.00
_cell.angle_gamma   90.00
#
_symmetry.space_group_name_H-M   'P 1'
#
loop_
_entity.id
_entity.type
_entity.pdbx_description
1 polymer ?
#
loop_
_entity_poly.entity_id
_entity_poly.type
_entity_poly.pdbx_seq_one_letter_code
_entity_poly.pdbx_strand_id
1 'polypeptide(L)'
;MREYLSDKQVKSELTALLQVVHEFLVEHNIKYTITAGTLLGAVRHKGFIPWDDDIDIALTREQYDKLVCLLRERNNSVNEYVYAEGFELGNDDIPYIKIVNKNIFVEDHTASSNRNEFKEDYLWVDVFCWDNVPMHFTK
;
A
#
# COMPACT_ATOMS: atom_id res chain seq x y z
N MET A 1 8.86 -24.20 -11.27
CA MET A 1 9.73 -23.02 -11.01
C MET A 1 8.86 -21.80 -11.21
N ARG A 2 8.68 -20.97 -10.17
CA ARG A 2 7.94 -19.73 -10.31
C ARG A 2 8.82 -18.73 -11.05
N GLU A 3 8.28 -18.08 -12.05
CA GLU A 3 8.97 -17.03 -12.79
C GLU A 3 8.71 -15.70 -12.06
N TYR A 4 9.76 -15.09 -11.54
CA TYR A 4 9.66 -13.79 -10.88
C TYR A 4 9.55 -12.67 -11.92
N LEU A 5 8.78 -11.65 -11.58
CA LEU A 5 8.61 -10.48 -12.43
C LEU A 5 9.92 -9.67 -12.51
N SER A 6 10.22 -9.14 -13.67
CA SER A 6 11.28 -8.13 -13.81
C SER A 6 10.85 -6.81 -13.15
N ASP A 7 11.81 -5.93 -12.80
CA ASP A 7 11.52 -4.61 -12.20
C ASP A 7 10.51 -3.80 -13.01
N LYS A 8 10.60 -3.87 -14.33
CA LYS A 8 9.65 -3.20 -15.21
C LYS A 8 8.24 -3.77 -15.11
N GLN A 9 8.12 -5.08 -14.98
CA GLN A 9 6.83 -5.73 -14.78
C GLN A 9 6.26 -5.43 -13.40
N VAL A 10 7.08 -5.43 -12.34
CA VAL A 10 6.66 -5.04 -10.99
C VAL A 10 6.09 -3.62 -11.00
N LYS A 11 6.77 -2.65 -11.61
CA LYS A 11 6.28 -1.27 -11.71
C LYS A 11 4.97 -1.15 -12.50
N SER A 12 4.83 -1.91 -13.56
CA SER A 12 3.59 -1.97 -14.35
C SER A 12 2.43 -2.52 -13.52
N GLU A 13 2.66 -3.60 -12.78
CA GLU A 13 1.64 -4.23 -11.94
C GLU A 13 1.31 -3.39 -10.69
N LEU A 14 2.28 -2.68 -10.12
CA LEU A 14 2.05 -1.70 -9.05
C LEU A 14 1.17 -0.55 -9.54
N THR A 15 1.41 -0.06 -10.74
CA THR A 15 0.58 0.99 -11.35
C THR A 15 -0.85 0.50 -11.57
N ALA A 16 -1.01 -0.74 -12.03
CA ALA A 16 -2.33 -1.36 -12.19
C ALA A 16 -3.05 -1.53 -10.84
N LEU A 17 -2.32 -1.95 -9.81
CA LEU A 17 -2.87 -2.07 -8.45
C LEU A 17 -3.26 -0.70 -7.88
N LEU A 18 -2.43 0.33 -8.07
CA LEU A 18 -2.79 1.69 -7.66
C LEU A 18 -4.05 2.18 -8.36
N GLN A 19 -4.24 1.84 -9.64
CA GLN A 19 -5.47 2.18 -10.37
C GLN A 19 -6.71 1.53 -9.71
N VAL A 20 -6.62 0.26 -9.32
CA VAL A 20 -7.69 -0.44 -8.58
C VAL A 20 -7.98 0.25 -7.25
N VAL A 21 -6.94 0.59 -6.49
CA VAL A 21 -7.06 1.30 -5.21
C VAL A 21 -7.69 2.69 -5.41
N HIS A 22 -7.23 3.43 -6.41
CA HIS A 22 -7.76 4.75 -6.76
C HIS A 22 -9.26 4.69 -7.05
N GLU A 23 -9.68 3.80 -7.94
CA GLU A 23 -11.09 3.64 -8.32
C GLU A 23 -11.95 3.27 -7.12
N PHE A 24 -11.47 2.35 -6.26
CA PHE A 24 -12.16 1.95 -5.04
C PHE A 24 -12.33 3.13 -4.06
N LEU A 25 -11.28 3.90 -3.83
CA LEU A 25 -11.34 5.05 -2.91
C LEU A 25 -12.24 6.17 -3.46
N VAL A 26 -12.16 6.47 -4.76
CA VAL A 26 -13.01 7.47 -5.41
C VAL A 26 -14.49 7.06 -5.38
N GLU A 27 -14.80 5.81 -5.69
CA GLU A 27 -16.17 5.28 -5.66
C GLU A 27 -16.82 5.43 -4.27
N HIS A 28 -16.02 5.24 -3.21
CA HIS A 28 -16.47 5.35 -1.82
C HIS A 28 -16.25 6.72 -1.19
N ASN A 29 -15.90 7.72 -2.00
CA ASN A 29 -15.67 9.10 -1.55
C ASN A 29 -14.61 9.23 -0.44
N ILE A 30 -13.53 8.45 -0.54
CA ILE A 30 -12.39 8.49 0.36
C ILE A 30 -11.25 9.23 -0.32
N LYS A 31 -10.79 10.32 0.30
CA LYS A 31 -9.70 11.16 -0.19
C LYS A 31 -8.35 10.65 0.29
N TYR A 32 -7.37 10.66 -0.60
CA TYR A 32 -6.00 10.26 -0.31
C TYR A 32 -5.01 11.14 -1.06
N THR A 33 -3.75 11.02 -0.71
CA THR A 33 -2.62 11.58 -1.44
C THR A 33 -1.52 10.55 -1.61
N ILE A 34 -0.73 10.66 -2.66
CA ILE A 34 0.53 9.94 -2.75
C ILE A 34 1.55 10.59 -1.80
N THR A 35 2.50 9.82 -1.27
CA THR A 35 3.47 10.28 -0.29
C THR A 35 4.86 9.66 -0.50
N ALA A 36 5.82 10.02 0.31
CA ALA A 36 7.18 9.45 0.32
C ALA A 36 7.84 9.40 -1.08
N GLY A 37 8.49 8.29 -1.41
CA GLY A 37 9.15 8.08 -2.71
C GLY A 37 8.21 8.15 -3.89
N THR A 38 6.96 7.73 -3.74
CA THR A 38 5.92 7.82 -4.77
C THR A 38 5.65 9.27 -5.18
N LEU A 39 5.48 10.17 -4.20
CA LEU A 39 5.29 11.60 -4.45
C LEU A 39 6.54 12.23 -5.05
N LEU A 40 7.71 11.95 -4.48
CA LEU A 40 8.98 12.46 -4.98
C LEU A 40 9.23 12.03 -6.43
N GLY A 41 8.96 10.78 -6.75
CA GLY A 41 9.06 10.25 -8.10
C GLY A 41 8.11 10.94 -9.07
N ALA A 42 6.84 11.13 -8.69
CA ALA A 42 5.86 11.80 -9.50
C ALA A 42 6.27 13.24 -9.85
N VAL A 43 6.81 13.99 -8.90
CA VAL A 43 7.25 15.37 -9.11
C VAL A 43 8.56 15.46 -9.89
N ARG A 44 9.56 14.66 -9.53
CA ARG A 44 10.92 14.76 -10.05
C ARG A 44 11.15 13.94 -11.32
N HIS A 45 10.60 12.71 -11.40
CA HIS A 45 10.82 11.75 -12.49
C HIS A 45 9.60 11.56 -13.40
N LYS A 46 8.45 12.16 -13.08
CA LYS A 46 7.17 11.95 -13.77
C LYS A 46 6.71 10.48 -13.73
N GLY A 47 7.09 9.75 -12.71
CA GLY A 47 6.81 8.36 -12.48
C GLY A 47 7.61 7.82 -11.31
N PHE A 48 7.88 6.51 -11.30
CA PHE A 48 8.75 5.92 -10.28
C PHE A 48 10.16 6.50 -10.29
N ILE A 49 10.73 6.66 -9.11
CA ILE A 49 12.18 6.80 -8.97
C ILE A 49 12.81 5.51 -9.55
N PRO A 50 13.87 5.57 -10.39
CA PRO A 50 14.37 4.39 -11.11
C PRO A 50 14.71 3.17 -10.25
N TRP A 51 15.15 3.38 -9.00
CA TRP A 51 15.51 2.33 -8.02
C TRP A 51 14.43 2.04 -7.00
N ASP A 52 13.27 2.66 -7.12
CA ASP A 52 12.13 2.50 -6.20
C ASP A 52 11.10 1.53 -6.79
N ASP A 53 10.57 0.63 -5.98
CA ASP A 53 9.69 -0.46 -6.37
C ASP A 53 8.44 -0.60 -5.49
N ASP A 54 8.08 0.45 -4.76
CA ASP A 54 6.90 0.50 -3.90
C ASP A 54 5.99 1.71 -4.21
N ILE A 55 4.78 1.65 -3.72
CA ILE A 55 3.81 2.75 -3.77
C ILE A 55 3.28 3.01 -2.37
N ASP A 56 3.41 4.28 -1.96
CA ASP A 56 2.93 4.78 -0.68
C ASP A 56 1.83 5.82 -0.90
N ILE A 57 0.69 5.61 -0.26
CA ILE A 57 -0.37 6.61 -0.14
C ILE A 57 -0.64 6.95 1.32
N ALA A 58 -1.19 8.13 1.56
CA ALA A 58 -1.55 8.56 2.89
C ALA A 58 -2.97 9.15 2.92
N LEU A 59 -3.65 8.91 4.02
CA LEU A 59 -4.98 9.43 4.32
C LEU A 59 -4.92 10.21 5.63
N THR A 60 -5.74 11.26 5.75
CA THR A 60 -5.98 11.86 7.06
C THR A 60 -6.69 10.86 7.97
N ARG A 61 -6.60 11.06 9.29
CA ARG A 61 -7.27 10.18 10.27
C ARG A 61 -8.74 9.93 9.93
N GLU A 62 -9.47 10.96 9.59
CA GLU A 62 -10.89 10.84 9.21
C GLU A 62 -11.10 9.92 8.01
N GLN A 63 -10.31 10.09 6.96
CA GLN A 63 -10.41 9.28 5.74
C GLN A 63 -9.94 7.84 5.97
N TYR A 64 -8.90 7.67 6.80
CA TYR A 64 -8.38 6.36 7.16
C TYR A 64 -9.39 5.55 7.98
N ASP A 65 -10.06 6.17 8.95
CA ASP A 65 -11.10 5.52 9.74
C ASP A 65 -12.31 5.13 8.88
N LYS A 66 -12.69 5.94 7.90
CA LYS A 66 -13.70 5.59 6.88
C LYS A 66 -13.29 4.36 6.09
N LEU A 67 -12.02 4.29 5.66
CA LEU A 67 -11.49 3.15 4.93
C LEU A 67 -11.51 1.87 5.78
N VAL A 68 -11.09 1.94 7.04
CA VAL A 68 -11.10 0.82 7.98
C VAL A 68 -12.53 0.28 8.16
N CYS A 69 -13.51 1.16 8.40
CA CYS A 69 -14.91 0.75 8.52
C CYS A 69 -15.44 0.08 7.26
N LEU A 70 -15.17 0.66 6.09
CA LEU A 70 -15.58 0.12 4.80
C LEU A 70 -14.99 -1.27 4.54
N LEU A 71 -13.69 -1.43 4.79
CA LEU A 71 -12.99 -2.70 4.58
C LEU A 71 -13.51 -3.78 5.52
N ARG A 72 -13.75 -3.47 6.80
CA ARG A 72 -14.35 -4.41 7.75
C ARG A 72 -15.73 -4.89 7.33
N GLU A 73 -16.57 -4.02 6.84
CA GLU A 73 -17.91 -4.37 6.30
C GLU A 73 -17.83 -5.30 5.08
N ARG A 74 -16.73 -5.26 4.35
CA ARG A 74 -16.48 -6.04 3.15
C ARG A 74 -15.57 -7.26 3.39
N ASN A 75 -15.34 -7.68 4.61
CA ASN A 75 -14.40 -8.74 4.98
C ASN A 75 -12.97 -8.46 4.44
N ASN A 76 -12.56 -7.21 4.50
CA ASN A 76 -11.26 -6.71 4.02
C ASN A 76 -11.04 -6.85 2.49
N SER A 77 -12.09 -7.05 1.73
CA SER A 77 -12.03 -7.22 0.28
C SER A 77 -12.24 -5.90 -0.47
N VAL A 78 -11.36 -5.59 -1.40
CA VAL A 78 -11.52 -4.54 -2.40
C VAL A 78 -12.24 -5.10 -3.62
N ASN A 79 -11.76 -6.23 -4.13
CA ASN A 79 -12.40 -7.01 -5.21
C ASN A 79 -12.04 -8.51 -5.07
N GLU A 80 -12.27 -9.32 -6.10
CA GLU A 80 -12.05 -10.77 -6.08
C GLU A 80 -10.60 -11.18 -5.77
N TYR A 81 -9.61 -10.35 -6.13
CA TYR A 81 -8.18 -10.67 -6.01
C TYR A 81 -7.37 -9.61 -5.24
N VAL A 82 -8.00 -8.51 -4.85
CA VAL A 82 -7.38 -7.44 -4.05
C VAL A 82 -8.06 -7.36 -2.69
N TYR A 83 -7.27 -7.46 -1.64
CA TYR A 83 -7.73 -7.38 -0.26
C TYR A 83 -6.79 -6.51 0.58
N ALA A 84 -7.22 -6.18 1.79
CA ALA A 84 -6.46 -5.35 2.71
C ALA A 84 -6.00 -6.14 3.94
N GLU A 85 -4.80 -5.84 4.41
CA GLU A 85 -4.20 -6.36 5.64
C GLU A 85 -3.79 -5.21 6.55
N GLY A 86 -3.78 -5.45 7.85
CA GLY A 86 -3.28 -4.52 8.85
C GLY A 86 -3.84 -4.78 10.24
N PHE A 87 -3.18 -4.22 11.25
CA PHE A 87 -3.58 -4.40 12.65
C PHE A 87 -5.03 -3.97 12.92
N GLU A 88 -5.43 -2.81 12.41
CA GLU A 88 -6.80 -2.30 12.59
C GLU A 88 -7.87 -3.13 11.85
N LEU A 89 -7.46 -3.96 10.90
CA LEU A 89 -8.33 -4.92 10.21
C LEU A 89 -8.38 -6.29 10.88
N GLY A 90 -7.51 -6.53 11.86
CA GLY A 90 -7.48 -7.76 12.68
C GLY A 90 -6.89 -8.98 11.96
N ASN A 91 -6.15 -8.79 10.88
CA ASN A 91 -5.61 -9.88 10.06
C ASN A 91 -4.09 -9.81 9.84
N ASP A 92 -3.42 -8.81 10.37
CA ASP A 92 -1.96 -8.68 10.35
C ASP A 92 -1.48 -7.80 11.52
N ASP A 93 -0.22 -7.92 11.91
CA ASP A 93 0.41 -7.12 12.98
C ASP A 93 1.02 -5.79 12.47
N ILE A 94 0.89 -5.50 11.19
CA ILE A 94 1.42 -4.28 10.58
C ILE A 94 0.62 -3.06 11.05
N PRO A 95 1.27 -1.98 11.55
CA PRO A 95 0.58 -0.82 12.12
C PRO A 95 -0.01 0.15 11.08
N TYR A 96 -0.12 -0.26 9.84
CA TYR A 96 -0.75 0.46 8.73
C TYR A 96 -1.50 -0.53 7.83
N ILE A 97 -2.17 -0.06 6.81
CA ILE A 97 -2.89 -0.94 5.86
C ILE A 97 -1.99 -1.22 4.66
N LYS A 98 -1.88 -2.49 4.29
CA LYS A 98 -1.42 -2.93 2.97
C LYS A 98 -2.62 -3.34 2.13
N ILE A 99 -2.71 -2.82 0.91
CA ILE A 99 -3.67 -3.31 -0.08
C ILE A 99 -2.93 -4.22 -1.05
N VAL A 100 -3.33 -5.47 -1.09
CA VAL A 100 -2.55 -6.59 -1.59
C VAL A 100 -3.24 -7.23 -2.79
N ASN A 101 -2.50 -7.48 -3.86
CA ASN A 101 -2.95 -8.29 -4.98
C ASN A 101 -2.47 -9.75 -4.82
N LYS A 102 -3.37 -10.64 -4.42
CA LYS A 102 -3.06 -12.06 -4.15
C LYS A 102 -2.71 -12.91 -5.38
N ASN A 103 -2.85 -12.35 -6.58
CA ASN A 103 -2.50 -13.06 -7.81
C ASN A 103 -1.05 -12.82 -8.25
N ILE A 104 -0.34 -11.87 -7.63
CA ILE A 104 1.01 -11.48 -8.02
C ILE A 104 1.96 -11.60 -6.84
N PHE A 105 2.96 -12.46 -6.99
CA PHE A 105 4.03 -12.65 -6.01
C PHE A 105 5.25 -11.84 -6.41
N VAL A 106 5.87 -11.22 -5.43
CA VAL A 106 7.14 -10.51 -5.56
C VAL A 106 8.15 -11.07 -4.58
N GLU A 107 9.42 -10.96 -4.92
CA GLU A 107 10.50 -11.28 -4.00
C GLU A 107 10.65 -10.12 -3.01
N ASP A 108 10.42 -10.37 -1.72
CA ASP A 108 10.64 -9.37 -0.69
C ASP A 108 12.11 -9.27 -0.34
N HIS A 109 12.78 -8.23 -0.84
CA HIS A 109 14.17 -7.91 -0.52
C HIS A 109 14.32 -7.19 0.83
N THR A 110 13.22 -6.79 1.47
CA THR A 110 13.22 -6.02 2.71
C THR A 110 13.17 -6.88 3.97
N ALA A 111 12.88 -8.18 3.85
CA ALA A 111 12.87 -9.11 4.98
C ALA A 111 14.27 -9.20 5.59
N SER A 112 14.55 -8.27 6.48
CA SER A 112 15.81 -8.09 7.17
C SER A 112 16.14 -9.30 8.06
N SER A 113 17.40 -9.67 8.03
CA SER A 113 18.20 -10.25 9.12
C SER A 113 18.16 -11.75 9.37
N ASN A 114 17.35 -12.57 8.76
CA ASN A 114 17.58 -14.01 8.74
C ASN A 114 17.77 -14.51 7.31
N ARG A 115 19.00 -14.54 6.88
CA ARG A 115 19.49 -14.78 5.50
C ARG A 115 19.13 -16.12 4.88
N ASN A 116 18.19 -16.87 5.42
CA ASN A 116 17.86 -18.22 4.96
C ASN A 116 16.38 -18.45 4.64
N GLU A 117 15.51 -17.45 4.76
CA GLU A 117 14.12 -17.58 4.36
C GLU A 117 13.77 -16.43 3.40
N PHE A 118 13.71 -16.73 2.10
CA PHE A 118 13.07 -15.87 1.12
C PHE A 118 11.58 -15.86 1.44
N LYS A 119 11.10 -14.77 2.03
CA LYS A 119 9.68 -14.57 2.22
C LYS A 119 9.12 -14.06 0.89
N GLU A 120 8.39 -14.91 0.19
CA GLU A 120 7.57 -14.48 -0.93
C GLU A 120 6.41 -13.67 -0.36
N ASP A 121 6.21 -12.47 -0.84
CA ASP A 121 5.06 -11.66 -0.50
C ASP A 121 4.24 -11.34 -1.75
N TYR A 122 2.97 -11.02 -1.56
CA TYR A 122 2.14 -10.53 -2.64
C TYR A 122 2.51 -9.08 -2.97
N LEU A 123 2.21 -8.64 -4.19
CA LEU A 123 2.34 -7.25 -4.57
C LEU A 123 1.36 -6.37 -3.78
N TRP A 124 1.82 -5.25 -3.23
CA TRP A 124 1.02 -4.39 -2.36
C TRP A 124 1.26 -2.90 -2.57
N VAL A 125 0.29 -2.11 -2.10
CA VAL A 125 0.37 -0.65 -1.89
C VAL A 125 0.27 -0.37 -0.39
N ASP A 126 1.18 0.43 0.14
CA ASP A 126 1.17 0.86 1.54
C ASP A 126 0.25 2.07 1.75
N VAL A 127 -0.62 1.98 2.76
CA VAL A 127 -1.58 3.02 3.11
C VAL A 127 -1.34 3.51 4.53
N PHE A 128 -0.83 4.72 4.65
CA PHE A 128 -0.50 5.34 5.93
C PHE A 128 -1.60 6.28 6.42
N CYS A 129 -1.71 6.40 7.73
CA CYS A 129 -2.54 7.40 8.37
C CYS A 129 -1.71 8.62 8.77
N TRP A 130 -2.18 9.80 8.39
CA TRP A 130 -1.64 11.06 8.92
C TRP A 130 -2.53 11.58 10.04
N ASP A 131 -1.99 11.53 11.26
CA ASP A 131 -2.64 12.05 12.45
C ASP A 131 -2.33 13.53 12.67
N ASN A 132 -3.30 14.26 13.23
CA ASN A 132 -3.07 15.62 13.66
C ASN A 132 -2.16 15.64 14.90
N VAL A 133 -1.11 16.44 14.85
CA VAL A 133 -0.28 16.72 16.02
C VAL A 133 -0.91 17.87 16.79
N PRO A 134 -1.19 17.75 18.11
CA PRO A 134 -1.68 18.85 18.91
C PRO A 134 -0.72 20.03 18.88
N MET A 135 -1.23 21.25 18.66
CA MET A 135 -0.41 22.48 18.56
C MET A 135 0.33 22.87 19.86
N HIS A 136 0.27 22.04 20.91
CA HIS A 136 0.86 22.31 22.21
C HIS A 136 2.12 21.50 22.54
N PHE A 137 2.81 20.98 21.54
CA PHE A 137 4.18 20.47 21.71
C PHE A 137 5.21 21.60 21.56
N THR A 138 4.98 22.74 22.19
CA THR A 138 6.02 23.74 22.41
C THR A 138 6.51 23.60 23.85
N LYS A 139 7.48 22.72 24.04
CA LYS A 139 8.58 22.93 25.03
C LYS A 139 9.77 22.09 24.65
#